data_e3dad708faf65bbc835fde9057a51828
#
_entry.id   e3dad708faf65bbc835fde9057a51828
#
_cell.length_a   1.000
_cell.length_b   1.000
_cell.length_c   1.000
_cell.angle_alpha   90.00
_cell.angle_beta   90.00
_cell.angle_gamma   90.00
#
_symmetry.space_group_name_H-M   'P 1'
#
loop_
_entity.id
_entity.type
_entity.pdbx_description
1 polymer ?
#
loop_
_entity_poly.entity_id
_entity_poly.type
_entity_poly.pdbx_seq_one_letter_code
_entity_poly.pdbx_strand_id
1 'polypeptide(L)'
;MSEIAKRLNQCRKPTGDLGKIVVEDMNESHFNLTSWGLEKIKIENNFLVLDIGCGGGKTVNRMAERADQGKVYGMDYSDDCVKWSIDFNMDLIKENKVEIFQGTVENIPFEAEKFDLITAVETIYFWPDIKANFSEVRRVLKTGGTFAIINEMYESEVFSDRNTEFAAIGNMNILSPEELKIILSEVGFNNIEIDLVEEKNWLRCVCNK
;
A
#
# COMPACT_ATOMS: atom_id res chain seq x y z
N MET A 1 7.78 -27.09 4.87
CA MET A 1 7.26 -25.70 5.07
C MET A 1 5.85 -25.84 5.58
N SER A 2 5.50 -25.18 6.71
CA SER A 2 4.14 -25.21 7.24
C SER A 2 3.15 -24.55 6.27
N GLU A 3 1.83 -24.83 6.43
CA GLU A 3 0.80 -24.20 5.60
C GLU A 3 0.78 -22.66 5.79
N ILE A 4 0.97 -22.21 7.03
CA ILE A 4 1.12 -20.78 7.37
C ILE A 4 2.29 -20.16 6.58
N ALA A 5 3.45 -20.82 6.57
CA ALA A 5 4.61 -20.31 5.86
C ALA A 5 4.40 -20.23 4.33
N LYS A 6 3.65 -21.16 3.75
CA LYS A 6 3.29 -21.11 2.32
C LYS A 6 2.39 -19.91 2.02
N ARG A 7 1.40 -19.63 2.87
CA ARG A 7 0.48 -18.51 2.71
C ARG A 7 1.20 -17.18 2.91
N LEU A 8 2.02 -17.02 3.95
CA LEU A 8 2.78 -15.77 4.21
C LEU A 8 3.77 -15.45 3.09
N ASN A 9 4.40 -16.47 2.49
CA ASN A 9 5.25 -16.26 1.29
C ASN A 9 4.44 -15.76 0.09
N GLN A 10 3.16 -16.14 -0.02
CA GLN A 10 2.26 -15.62 -1.05
C GLN A 10 1.81 -14.17 -0.76
N CYS A 11 1.80 -13.70 0.49
CA CYS A 11 1.49 -12.30 0.79
C CYS A 11 2.52 -11.34 0.17
N ARG A 12 3.79 -11.74 0.12
CA ARG A 12 4.86 -10.93 -0.48
C ARG A 12 4.75 -10.85 -2.01
N LYS A 13 4.62 -12.00 -2.68
CA LYS A 13 4.51 -12.10 -4.15
C LYS A 13 3.50 -13.17 -4.51
N PRO A 14 2.21 -12.84 -4.55
CA PRO A 14 1.18 -13.79 -4.93
C PRO A 14 1.41 -14.31 -6.35
N THR A 15 1.34 -15.64 -6.53
CA THR A 15 1.48 -16.28 -7.83
C THR A 15 0.63 -17.54 -7.94
N GLY A 16 0.09 -17.81 -9.13
CA GLY A 16 -0.70 -19.01 -9.44
C GLY A 16 -1.99 -19.10 -8.60
N ASP A 17 -2.60 -20.29 -8.58
CA ASP A 17 -3.91 -20.50 -7.92
C ASP A 17 -3.87 -20.22 -6.41
N LEU A 18 -2.80 -20.65 -5.73
CA LEU A 18 -2.66 -20.35 -4.30
C LEU A 18 -2.52 -18.85 -4.05
N GLY A 19 -1.75 -18.14 -4.86
CA GLY A 19 -1.62 -16.69 -4.79
C GLY A 19 -2.94 -15.98 -4.99
N LYS A 20 -3.78 -16.44 -5.92
CA LYS A 20 -5.12 -15.89 -6.16
C LYS A 20 -6.01 -16.03 -4.93
N ILE A 21 -6.06 -17.22 -4.32
CA ILE A 21 -6.81 -17.46 -3.09
C ILE A 21 -6.33 -16.53 -1.97
N VAL A 22 -5.01 -16.40 -1.80
CA VAL A 22 -4.45 -15.52 -0.77
C VAL A 22 -4.82 -14.06 -1.00
N VAL A 23 -4.78 -13.57 -2.24
CA VAL A 23 -5.20 -12.19 -2.58
C VAL A 23 -6.68 -11.98 -2.33
N GLU A 24 -7.54 -12.95 -2.66
CA GLU A 24 -8.98 -12.87 -2.39
C GLU A 24 -9.25 -12.81 -0.88
N ASP A 25 -8.60 -13.68 -0.08
CA ASP A 25 -8.70 -13.69 1.38
C ASP A 25 -8.18 -12.37 2.00
N MET A 26 -7.03 -11.87 1.52
CA MET A 26 -6.49 -10.57 1.97
C MET A 26 -7.46 -9.42 1.65
N ASN A 27 -8.04 -9.41 0.47
CA ASN A 27 -9.01 -8.41 0.08
C ASN A 27 -10.26 -8.39 0.98
N GLU A 28 -10.65 -9.53 1.52
CA GLU A 28 -11.79 -9.63 2.46
C GLU A 28 -11.38 -9.25 3.88
N SER A 29 -10.28 -9.83 4.38
CA SER A 29 -9.81 -9.58 5.74
C SER A 29 -9.37 -8.13 5.96
N HIS A 30 -8.72 -7.51 4.97
CA HIS A 30 -8.27 -6.12 5.06
C HIS A 30 -9.35 -5.09 4.68
N PHE A 31 -10.58 -5.51 4.36
CA PHE A 31 -11.64 -4.57 4.00
C PHE A 31 -11.89 -3.51 5.07
N ASN A 32 -11.98 -3.92 6.33
CA ASN A 32 -12.22 -3.03 7.46
C ASN A 32 -11.01 -2.12 7.75
N LEU A 33 -9.80 -2.68 7.68
CA LEU A 33 -8.55 -1.92 7.81
C LEU A 33 -8.47 -0.82 6.74
N THR A 34 -8.65 -1.19 5.48
CA THR A 34 -8.59 -0.25 4.36
C THR A 34 -9.70 0.80 4.44
N SER A 35 -10.91 0.41 4.88
CA SER A 35 -12.02 1.35 5.09
C SER A 35 -11.66 2.40 6.13
N TRP A 36 -11.21 1.97 7.30
CA TRP A 36 -10.74 2.84 8.36
C TRP A 36 -9.55 3.72 7.91
N GLY A 37 -8.59 3.09 7.20
CA GLY A 37 -7.42 3.80 6.70
C GLY A 37 -7.78 4.93 5.74
N LEU A 38 -8.69 4.68 4.81
CA LEU A 38 -9.12 5.66 3.81
C LEU A 38 -10.13 6.71 4.34
N GLU A 39 -10.71 6.52 5.51
CA GLU A 39 -11.78 7.39 6.04
C GLU A 39 -11.33 8.85 6.20
N LYS A 40 -10.13 9.07 6.74
CA LYS A 40 -9.57 10.41 6.96
C LYS A 40 -8.72 10.92 5.79
N ILE A 41 -8.50 10.12 4.76
CA ILE A 41 -7.73 10.53 3.60
C ILE A 41 -8.63 11.30 2.65
N LYS A 42 -8.29 12.55 2.42
CA LYS A 42 -8.98 13.39 1.45
C LYS A 42 -8.63 12.92 0.04
N ILE A 43 -9.62 12.51 -0.72
CA ILE A 43 -9.50 12.19 -2.15
C ILE A 43 -10.46 13.14 -2.86
N GLU A 44 -9.92 14.12 -3.58
CA GLU A 44 -10.73 15.00 -4.41
C GLU A 44 -11.04 14.33 -5.75
N ASN A 45 -12.15 14.73 -6.36
CA ASN A 45 -12.67 14.08 -7.56
C ASN A 45 -11.72 14.13 -8.77
N ASN A 46 -10.80 15.10 -8.80
CA ASN A 46 -9.84 15.32 -9.89
C ASN A 46 -8.41 14.85 -9.59
N PHE A 47 -8.20 14.14 -8.45
CA PHE A 47 -6.86 13.69 -8.06
C PHE A 47 -6.28 12.65 -9.02
N LEU A 48 -4.97 12.75 -9.22
CA LEU A 48 -4.16 11.66 -9.73
C LEU A 48 -3.61 10.87 -8.54
N VAL A 49 -4.00 9.62 -8.43
CA VAL A 49 -3.67 8.75 -7.29
C VAL A 49 -2.79 7.59 -7.76
N LEU A 50 -1.81 7.18 -6.95
CA LEU A 50 -1.02 5.97 -7.15
C LEU A 50 -1.18 5.05 -5.93
N ASP A 51 -1.56 3.80 -6.16
CA ASP A 51 -1.53 2.73 -5.15
C ASP A 51 -0.32 1.81 -5.40
N ILE A 52 0.61 1.78 -4.45
CA ILE A 52 1.86 0.99 -4.56
C ILE A 52 1.65 -0.35 -3.86
N GLY A 53 1.79 -1.45 -4.62
CA GLY A 53 1.47 -2.80 -4.18
C GLY A 53 -0.04 -3.02 -4.19
N CYS A 54 -0.70 -2.71 -5.32
CA CYS A 54 -2.15 -2.70 -5.44
C CYS A 54 -2.80 -4.09 -5.35
N GLY A 55 -2.02 -5.18 -5.38
CA GLY A 55 -2.50 -6.56 -5.27
C GLY A 55 -3.63 -6.87 -6.25
N GLY A 56 -4.78 -7.32 -5.74
CA GLY A 56 -5.97 -7.62 -6.55
C GLY A 56 -6.79 -6.40 -7.00
N GLY A 57 -6.36 -5.17 -6.71
CA GLY A 57 -6.93 -3.94 -7.23
C GLY A 57 -8.19 -3.42 -6.53
N LYS A 58 -8.61 -4.00 -5.40
CA LYS A 58 -9.82 -3.53 -4.70
C LYS A 58 -9.65 -2.11 -4.12
N THR A 59 -8.48 -1.77 -3.61
CA THR A 59 -8.21 -0.42 -3.10
C THR A 59 -8.21 0.60 -4.24
N VAL A 60 -7.60 0.27 -5.37
CA VAL A 60 -7.65 1.08 -6.61
C VAL A 60 -9.09 1.38 -7.02
N ASN A 61 -9.94 0.35 -7.07
CA ASN A 61 -11.35 0.49 -7.41
C ASN A 61 -12.07 1.49 -6.50
N ARG A 62 -11.91 1.34 -5.18
CA ARG A 62 -12.53 2.21 -4.17
C ARG A 62 -12.05 3.65 -4.23
N MET A 63 -10.78 3.88 -4.58
CA MET A 63 -10.26 5.23 -4.77
C MET A 63 -10.75 5.86 -6.07
N ALA A 64 -10.92 5.06 -7.14
CA ALA A 64 -11.46 5.53 -8.41
C ALA A 64 -12.93 6.00 -8.31
N GLU A 65 -13.72 5.40 -7.42
CA GLU A 65 -15.08 5.87 -7.12
C GLU A 65 -15.11 7.28 -6.50
N ARG A 66 -14.03 7.67 -5.79
CA ARG A 66 -13.90 9.00 -5.16
C ARG A 66 -13.27 10.01 -6.11
N ALA A 67 -12.30 9.59 -6.92
CA ALA A 67 -11.59 10.43 -7.90
C ALA A 67 -12.24 10.28 -9.29
N ASP A 68 -13.54 10.55 -9.39
CA ASP A 68 -14.36 10.25 -10.57
C ASP A 68 -14.02 11.08 -11.82
N GLN A 69 -13.37 12.24 -11.65
CA GLN A 69 -12.85 13.13 -12.70
C GLN A 69 -11.31 13.07 -12.80
N GLY A 70 -10.69 12.28 -11.92
CA GLY A 70 -9.27 12.05 -11.86
C GLY A 70 -8.85 10.74 -12.52
N LYS A 71 -7.75 10.19 -12.04
CA LYS A 71 -7.30 8.86 -12.46
C LYS A 71 -6.55 8.16 -11.34
N VAL A 72 -6.80 6.87 -11.15
CA VAL A 72 -6.09 6.04 -10.18
C VAL A 72 -5.18 5.07 -10.92
N TYR A 73 -3.93 5.06 -10.52
CA TYR A 73 -2.90 4.15 -11.00
C TYR A 73 -2.66 3.09 -9.94
N GLY A 74 -2.63 1.83 -10.34
CA GLY A 74 -2.22 0.71 -9.50
C GLY A 74 -0.91 0.12 -9.99
N MET A 75 0.04 -0.04 -9.09
CA MET A 75 1.33 -0.66 -9.39
C MET A 75 1.55 -1.87 -8.51
N ASP A 76 1.96 -2.98 -9.12
CA ASP A 76 2.39 -4.18 -8.38
C ASP A 76 3.58 -4.82 -9.08
N TYR A 77 4.46 -5.47 -8.31
CA TYR A 77 5.61 -6.16 -8.90
C TYR A 77 5.30 -7.61 -9.30
N SER A 78 4.18 -8.17 -8.83
CA SER A 78 3.68 -9.47 -9.23
C SER A 78 2.89 -9.39 -10.53
N ASP A 79 3.35 -10.10 -11.58
CA ASP A 79 2.64 -10.20 -12.86
C ASP A 79 1.20 -10.71 -12.70
N ASP A 80 0.99 -11.63 -11.76
CA ASP A 80 -0.32 -12.22 -11.52
C ASP A 80 -1.25 -11.23 -10.81
N CYS A 81 -0.74 -10.47 -9.82
CA CYS A 81 -1.50 -9.38 -9.20
C CYS A 81 -1.92 -8.32 -10.23
N VAL A 82 -1.01 -7.93 -11.12
CA VAL A 82 -1.31 -7.00 -12.21
C VAL A 82 -2.46 -7.52 -13.08
N LYS A 83 -2.44 -8.80 -13.49
CA LYS A 83 -3.52 -9.41 -14.28
C LYS A 83 -4.84 -9.40 -13.52
N TRP A 84 -4.85 -9.86 -12.26
CA TRP A 84 -6.07 -9.90 -11.45
C TRP A 84 -6.64 -8.50 -11.19
N SER A 85 -5.76 -7.52 -10.97
CA SER A 85 -6.15 -6.12 -10.80
C SER A 85 -6.74 -5.52 -12.07
N ILE A 86 -6.20 -5.85 -13.25
CA ILE A 86 -6.75 -5.47 -14.57
C ILE A 86 -8.13 -6.08 -14.75
N ASP A 87 -8.26 -7.40 -14.52
CA ASP A 87 -9.53 -8.10 -14.67
C ASP A 87 -10.61 -7.52 -13.74
N PHE A 88 -10.25 -7.22 -12.48
CA PHE A 88 -11.17 -6.66 -11.50
C PHE A 88 -11.62 -5.23 -11.85
N ASN A 89 -10.74 -4.42 -12.43
CA ASN A 89 -11.00 -3.02 -12.76
C ASN A 89 -11.29 -2.77 -14.25
N MET A 90 -11.62 -3.81 -15.02
CA MET A 90 -11.73 -3.74 -16.47
C MET A 90 -12.64 -2.62 -16.98
N ASP A 91 -13.76 -2.38 -16.33
CA ASP A 91 -14.70 -1.35 -16.75
C ASP A 91 -14.16 0.06 -16.48
N LEU A 92 -13.55 0.30 -15.33
CA LEU A 92 -12.88 1.58 -15.02
C LEU A 92 -11.66 1.85 -15.92
N ILE A 93 -10.99 0.79 -16.37
CA ILE A 93 -9.88 0.88 -17.34
C ILE A 93 -10.41 1.31 -18.70
N LYS A 94 -11.53 0.73 -19.19
CA LYS A 94 -12.19 1.14 -20.44
C LYS A 94 -12.64 2.60 -20.41
N GLU A 95 -13.07 3.08 -19.24
CA GLU A 95 -13.44 4.48 -18.99
C GLU A 95 -12.22 5.41 -18.81
N ASN A 96 -11.00 4.88 -18.89
CA ASN A 96 -9.73 5.60 -18.64
C ASN A 96 -9.61 6.21 -17.23
N LYS A 97 -10.36 5.69 -16.26
CA LYS A 97 -10.32 6.10 -14.85
C LYS A 97 -9.26 5.35 -14.03
N VAL A 98 -8.91 4.14 -14.47
CA VAL A 98 -7.90 3.29 -13.83
C VAL A 98 -6.85 2.89 -14.85
N GLU A 99 -5.61 2.78 -14.38
CA GLU A 99 -4.49 2.20 -15.12
C GLU A 99 -3.69 1.30 -14.18
N ILE A 100 -3.45 0.06 -14.59
CA ILE A 100 -2.68 -0.92 -13.81
C ILE A 100 -1.44 -1.29 -14.60
N PHE A 101 -0.30 -1.32 -13.93
CA PHE A 101 0.97 -1.67 -14.56
C PHE A 101 1.90 -2.41 -13.59
N GLN A 102 2.86 -3.14 -14.17
CA GLN A 102 3.91 -3.78 -13.40
C GLN A 102 5.01 -2.78 -13.07
N GLY A 103 5.47 -2.79 -11.82
CA GLY A 103 6.56 -1.94 -11.37
C GLY A 103 6.96 -2.22 -9.93
N THR A 104 8.06 -1.60 -9.51
CA THR A 104 8.56 -1.66 -8.13
C THR A 104 8.70 -0.25 -7.56
N VAL A 105 8.63 -0.14 -6.24
CA VAL A 105 8.82 1.13 -5.54
C VAL A 105 10.24 1.69 -5.67
N GLU A 106 11.21 0.85 -6.03
CA GLU A 106 12.61 1.24 -6.23
C GLU A 106 12.80 2.18 -7.43
N ASN A 107 11.90 2.10 -8.41
CA ASN A 107 11.92 2.95 -9.61
C ASN A 107 10.51 3.09 -10.17
N ILE A 108 9.79 4.09 -9.71
CA ILE A 108 8.41 4.37 -10.13
C ILE A 108 8.45 5.04 -11.52
N PRO A 109 7.84 4.45 -12.58
CA PRO A 109 8.03 4.88 -13.97
C PRO A 109 7.25 6.15 -14.33
N PHE A 110 7.33 7.16 -13.49
CA PHE A 110 6.70 8.46 -13.69
C PHE A 110 7.67 9.60 -13.40
N GLU A 111 7.42 10.74 -14.01
CA GLU A 111 8.15 11.96 -13.73
C GLU A 111 7.88 12.46 -12.29
N ALA A 112 8.75 13.33 -11.79
CA ALA A 112 8.56 13.97 -10.51
C ALA A 112 7.25 14.78 -10.46
N GLU A 113 6.65 14.86 -9.27
CA GLU A 113 5.49 15.73 -9.02
C GLU A 113 4.25 15.42 -9.86
N LYS A 114 3.97 14.13 -10.05
CA LYS A 114 2.80 13.68 -10.82
C LYS A 114 1.54 13.48 -9.96
N PHE A 115 1.67 12.90 -8.76
CA PHE A 115 0.53 12.42 -8.00
C PHE A 115 0.11 13.39 -6.89
N ASP A 116 -1.20 13.54 -6.70
CA ASP A 116 -1.79 14.31 -5.61
C ASP A 116 -1.84 13.47 -4.32
N LEU A 117 -2.05 12.15 -4.47
CA LEU A 117 -2.08 11.17 -3.40
C LEU A 117 -1.32 9.92 -3.82
N ILE A 118 -0.52 9.37 -2.90
CA ILE A 118 0.07 8.03 -3.04
C ILE A 118 -0.35 7.22 -1.82
N THR A 119 -0.75 5.97 -2.05
CA THR A 119 -1.10 5.02 -0.99
C THR A 119 -0.18 3.81 -1.01
N ALA A 120 0.08 3.26 0.17
CA ALA A 120 0.77 2.00 0.39
C ALA A 120 -0.02 1.22 1.46
N VAL A 121 -0.79 0.21 1.02
CA VAL A 121 -1.67 -0.57 1.89
C VAL A 121 -1.09 -1.97 2.03
N GLU A 122 -0.66 -2.33 3.25
CA GLU A 122 -0.10 -3.66 3.56
C GLU A 122 1.16 -4.03 2.76
N THR A 123 1.97 -3.04 2.36
CA THR A 123 3.07 -3.31 1.44
C THR A 123 4.45 -2.88 1.91
N ILE A 124 4.56 -1.84 2.74
CA ILE A 124 5.87 -1.28 3.13
C ILE A 124 6.78 -2.27 3.86
N TYR A 125 6.24 -3.30 4.47
CA TYR A 125 7.00 -4.39 5.11
C TYR A 125 7.98 -5.08 4.18
N PHE A 126 7.67 -5.09 2.89
CA PHE A 126 8.39 -5.83 1.85
C PHE A 126 9.34 -4.95 1.05
N TRP A 127 9.38 -3.64 1.33
CA TRP A 127 10.23 -2.70 0.61
C TRP A 127 11.71 -2.88 0.97
N PRO A 128 12.61 -3.06 -0.01
CA PRO A 128 13.97 -3.50 0.26
C PRO A 128 14.82 -2.45 0.99
N ASP A 129 14.71 -1.18 0.61
CA ASP A 129 15.37 -0.04 1.26
C ASP A 129 14.30 1.02 1.54
N ILE A 130 13.77 0.98 2.76
CA ILE A 130 12.61 1.81 3.11
C ILE A 130 12.88 3.31 2.93
N LYS A 131 14.10 3.77 3.25
CA LYS A 131 14.47 5.19 3.14
C LYS A 131 14.62 5.63 1.69
N ALA A 132 15.30 4.82 0.87
CA ALA A 132 15.41 5.07 -0.56
C ALA A 132 14.04 5.00 -1.25
N ASN A 133 13.21 4.03 -0.87
CA ASN A 133 11.87 3.85 -1.43
C ASN A 133 10.92 5.00 -1.04
N PHE A 134 10.97 5.50 0.19
CA PHE A 134 10.23 6.71 0.57
C PHE A 134 10.72 7.95 -0.19
N SER A 135 12.02 8.04 -0.48
CA SER A 135 12.57 9.13 -1.31
C SER A 135 12.00 9.08 -2.73
N GLU A 136 11.85 7.88 -3.31
CA GLU A 136 11.26 7.70 -4.63
C GLU A 136 9.76 8.03 -4.64
N VAL A 137 9.01 7.60 -3.60
CA VAL A 137 7.61 8.02 -3.40
C VAL A 137 7.52 9.55 -3.36
N ARG A 138 8.38 10.18 -2.56
CA ARG A 138 8.42 11.64 -2.45
C ARG A 138 8.77 12.32 -3.76
N ARG A 139 9.62 11.74 -4.59
CA ARG A 139 9.96 12.27 -5.92
C ARG A 139 8.74 12.43 -6.79
N VAL A 140 7.90 11.39 -6.91
CA VAL A 140 6.73 11.39 -7.80
C VAL A 140 5.50 12.05 -7.19
N LEU A 141 5.49 12.32 -5.88
CA LEU A 141 4.45 13.06 -5.20
C LEU A 141 4.60 14.56 -5.47
N LYS A 142 3.49 15.25 -5.75
CA LYS A 142 3.45 16.72 -5.91
C LYS A 142 3.83 17.43 -4.61
N THR A 143 4.38 18.62 -4.73
CA THR A 143 4.51 19.53 -3.58
C THR A 143 3.13 19.79 -2.96
N GLY A 144 3.00 19.56 -1.64
CA GLY A 144 1.72 19.58 -0.92
C GLY A 144 0.86 18.32 -1.11
N GLY A 145 1.29 17.35 -1.93
CA GLY A 145 0.63 16.06 -2.07
C GLY A 145 0.71 15.21 -0.81
N THR A 146 -0.13 14.20 -0.73
CA THR A 146 -0.28 13.34 0.45
C THR A 146 0.28 11.95 0.18
N PHE A 147 1.06 11.42 1.12
CA PHE A 147 1.43 10.00 1.18
C PHE A 147 0.72 9.35 2.37
N ALA A 148 0.04 8.24 2.13
CA ALA A 148 -0.73 7.49 3.13
C ALA A 148 -0.29 6.04 3.20
N ILE A 149 0.06 5.58 4.39
CA ILE A 149 0.44 4.21 4.72
C ILE A 149 -0.66 3.62 5.60
N ILE A 150 -1.13 2.43 5.27
CA ILE A 150 -2.16 1.70 6.03
C ILE A 150 -1.66 0.29 6.26
N ASN A 151 -1.45 -0.08 7.52
CA ASN A 151 -0.86 -1.35 7.91
C ASN A 151 -1.66 -2.02 9.02
N GLU A 152 -1.78 -3.36 8.99
CA GLU A 152 -2.31 -4.16 10.11
C GLU A 152 -1.23 -4.63 11.09
N MET A 153 0.03 -4.26 10.84
CA MET A 153 1.14 -4.57 11.74
C MET A 153 2.05 -3.36 11.91
N TYR A 154 2.35 -3.05 13.16
CA TYR A 154 3.45 -2.20 13.57
C TYR A 154 4.11 -2.83 14.80
N GLU A 155 5.36 -2.50 15.08
CA GLU A 155 6.04 -3.02 16.27
C GLU A 155 5.28 -2.59 17.53
N SER A 156 4.79 -3.58 18.29
CA SER A 156 3.95 -3.42 19.47
C SER A 156 4.26 -4.53 20.47
N GLU A 157 4.38 -4.18 21.75
CA GLU A 157 4.62 -5.16 22.82
C GLU A 157 3.51 -6.21 22.90
N VAL A 158 2.24 -5.80 22.72
CA VAL A 158 1.08 -6.68 22.81
C VAL A 158 1.08 -7.74 21.70
N PHE A 159 1.59 -7.40 20.52
CA PHE A 159 1.62 -8.29 19.35
C PHE A 159 3.01 -8.80 19.00
N SER A 160 4.00 -8.66 19.90
CA SER A 160 5.40 -8.93 19.59
C SER A 160 5.64 -10.37 19.13
N ASP A 161 5.02 -11.37 19.75
CA ASP A 161 5.19 -12.78 19.40
C ASP A 161 4.69 -13.05 17.96
N ARG A 162 3.46 -12.61 17.66
CA ARG A 162 2.87 -12.72 16.31
C ARG A 162 3.72 -12.00 15.26
N ASN A 163 4.08 -10.75 15.55
CA ASN A 163 4.81 -9.92 14.60
C ASN A 163 6.22 -10.47 14.34
N THR A 164 6.89 -11.01 15.38
CA THR A 164 8.20 -11.66 15.24
C THR A 164 8.11 -12.93 14.38
N GLU A 165 7.10 -13.76 14.61
CA GLU A 165 6.88 -14.96 13.79
C GLU A 165 6.61 -14.60 12.33
N PHE A 166 5.71 -13.65 12.06
CA PHE A 166 5.35 -13.23 10.71
C PHE A 166 6.50 -12.55 10.00
N ALA A 167 7.25 -11.69 10.70
CA ALA A 167 8.44 -11.05 10.16
C ALA A 167 9.49 -12.08 9.72
N ALA A 168 9.74 -13.09 10.56
CA ALA A 168 10.72 -14.15 10.25
C ALA A 168 10.28 -15.01 9.05
N ILE A 169 9.00 -15.39 8.96
CA ILE A 169 8.47 -16.23 7.88
C ILE A 169 8.35 -15.45 6.58
N GLY A 170 7.80 -14.24 6.63
CA GLY A 170 7.53 -13.40 5.46
C GLY A 170 8.72 -12.55 5.01
N ASN A 171 9.83 -12.58 5.75
CA ASN A 171 10.96 -11.65 5.55
C ASN A 171 10.47 -10.20 5.49
N MET A 172 9.72 -9.81 6.52
CA MET A 172 9.10 -8.48 6.62
C MET A 172 9.91 -7.57 7.55
N ASN A 173 9.93 -6.30 7.23
CA ASN A 173 10.43 -5.25 8.11
C ASN A 173 9.26 -4.51 8.76
N ILE A 174 8.96 -4.83 10.01
CA ILE A 174 7.87 -4.21 10.77
C ILE A 174 8.45 -3.08 11.61
N LEU A 175 8.09 -1.85 11.28
CA LEU A 175 8.57 -0.65 11.96
C LEU A 175 7.66 -0.28 13.14
N SER A 176 8.25 0.33 14.16
CA SER A 176 7.50 1.06 15.18
C SER A 176 6.94 2.38 14.61
N PRO A 177 5.88 2.94 15.22
CA PRO A 177 5.37 4.26 14.83
C PRO A 177 6.45 5.35 14.88
N GLU A 178 7.34 5.31 15.87
CA GLU A 178 8.44 6.24 16.04
C GLU A 178 9.49 6.12 14.94
N GLU A 179 9.92 4.91 14.62
CA GLU A 179 10.88 4.67 13.52
C GLU A 179 10.31 5.14 12.19
N LEU A 180 9.04 4.80 11.91
CA LEU A 180 8.36 5.25 10.70
C LEU A 180 8.36 6.78 10.59
N LYS A 181 8.02 7.47 11.69
CA LYS A 181 8.02 8.93 11.74
C LYS A 181 9.40 9.54 11.54
N ILE A 182 10.42 8.96 12.15
CA ILE A 182 11.82 9.41 12.00
C ILE A 182 12.27 9.28 10.55
N ILE A 183 12.07 8.10 9.93
CA ILE A 183 12.49 7.84 8.55
C ILE A 183 11.77 8.78 7.57
N LEU A 184 10.45 8.97 7.72
CA LEU A 184 9.68 9.89 6.88
C LEU A 184 10.18 11.34 7.02
N SER A 185 10.46 11.80 8.25
CA SER A 185 11.03 13.13 8.50
C SER A 185 12.41 13.31 7.86
N GLU A 186 13.28 12.29 7.96
CA GLU A 186 14.62 12.32 7.37
C GLU A 186 14.60 12.38 5.84
N VAL A 187 13.59 11.79 5.22
CA VAL A 187 13.34 11.87 3.77
C VAL A 187 12.78 13.23 3.35
N GLY A 188 12.24 14.00 4.31
CA GLY A 188 11.72 15.34 4.11
C GLY A 188 10.20 15.41 3.93
N PHE A 189 9.46 14.40 4.39
CA PHE A 189 8.03 14.52 4.61
C PHE A 189 7.73 15.38 5.84
N ASN A 190 6.61 16.06 5.82
CA ASN A 190 6.14 16.92 6.91
C ASN A 190 4.68 16.60 7.29
N ASN A 191 4.15 17.25 8.33
CA ASN A 191 2.78 17.00 8.82
C ASN A 191 2.50 15.51 9.02
N ILE A 192 3.44 14.77 9.64
CA ILE A 192 3.34 13.33 9.82
C ILE A 192 2.39 13.04 10.97
N GLU A 193 1.23 12.52 10.64
CA GLU A 193 0.17 12.10 11.58
C GLU A 193 0.08 10.57 11.58
N ILE A 194 0.08 9.97 12.76
CA ILE A 194 -0.07 8.52 12.95
C ILE A 194 -1.28 8.27 13.85
N ASP A 195 -2.22 7.50 13.34
CA ASP A 195 -3.36 6.97 14.09
C ASP A 195 -3.17 5.46 14.30
N LEU A 196 -3.49 4.98 15.50
CA LEU A 196 -3.38 3.58 15.87
C LEU A 196 -4.75 3.04 16.34
N VAL A 197 -4.99 1.76 16.05
CA VAL A 197 -6.04 0.95 16.70
C VAL A 197 -5.30 -0.16 17.41
N GLU A 198 -4.90 0.10 18.66
CA GLU A 198 -3.97 -0.74 19.43
C GLU A 198 -4.46 -2.18 19.57
N GLU A 199 -5.76 -2.38 19.85
CA GLU A 199 -6.35 -3.70 20.01
C GLU A 199 -6.37 -4.56 18.74
N LYS A 200 -6.11 -3.94 17.58
CA LYS A 200 -6.04 -4.62 16.26
C LYS A 200 -4.64 -4.58 15.65
N ASN A 201 -3.72 -3.87 16.27
CA ASN A 201 -2.40 -3.56 15.73
C ASN A 201 -2.45 -2.82 14.38
N TRP A 202 -3.49 -1.99 14.17
CA TRP A 202 -3.63 -1.21 12.93
C TRP A 202 -2.93 0.13 13.06
N LEU A 203 -2.24 0.51 11.99
CA LEU A 203 -1.58 1.80 11.84
C LEU A 203 -2.04 2.47 10.56
N ARG A 204 -2.38 3.75 10.65
CA ARG A 204 -2.46 4.68 9.52
C ARG A 204 -1.47 5.79 9.74
N CYS A 205 -0.60 6.04 8.76
CA CYS A 205 0.26 7.20 8.73
C CYS A 205 -0.09 8.05 7.51
N VAL A 206 -0.27 9.35 7.72
CA VAL A 206 -0.51 10.33 6.65
C VAL A 206 0.54 11.42 6.78
N CYS A 207 1.18 11.79 5.69
CA CYS A 207 2.19 12.85 5.66
C CYS A 207 2.15 13.60 4.31
N ASN A 208 2.79 14.78 4.26
CA ASN A 208 2.83 15.62 3.07
C ASN A 208 4.27 15.82 2.56
N LYS A 209 4.40 16.03 1.25
CA LYS A 209 5.66 16.49 0.65
C LYS A 209 5.87 17.96 0.87
#